data_7a134c3057463d9bbb3112aa8bf50ab3
#
_entry.id   7a134c3057463d9bbb3112aa8bf50ab3
#
_cell.length_a   1.000
_cell.length_b   1.000
_cell.length_c   1.000
_cell.angle_alpha   90.00
_cell.angle_beta   90.00
_cell.angle_gamma   90.00
#
_symmetry.space_group_name_H-M   'P 1'
#
loop_
_entity.id
_entity.type
_entity.pdbx_description
1 polymer ?
#
loop_
_entity_poly.entity_id
_entity_poly.type
_entity_poly.pdbx_seq_one_letter_code
_entity_poly.pdbx_strand_id
1 'polypeptide(L)'
;MGCVPPKVQIEAAPQFDPSRISSLAVLPFQTIKTPQLASSSRGGVRDPEEIRTQFRLPGTDQADGTEFKKVRYVVPETAAHRITKQVASVLSGRPSLRVIGPEESFSVVGEESSEKEMALPVMAQKVGAHLKVDGVVAGLVRTYREREGSKLGAKPAAVGFEVYLIRPSDGMVLWTGEFFEEQKPLNQDVVGFFEKGGGFVTAATLAELGVNKVMKAFPVGLGEQGPPLPAPSPKEIP
;
A
#
# COMPACT_ATOMS: atom_id res chain seq x y z
N MET A 1 19.78 -9.10 -17.12
CA MET A 1 18.38 -8.61 -17.25
C MET A 1 17.88 -8.37 -15.84
N GLY A 2 17.79 -7.12 -15.41
CA GLY A 2 17.26 -6.79 -14.07
C GLY A 2 15.75 -6.95 -14.10
N CYS A 3 15.19 -7.89 -13.32
CA CYS A 3 13.76 -7.96 -13.07
C CYS A 3 13.34 -6.68 -12.34
N VAL A 4 12.56 -5.83 -13.01
CA VAL A 4 11.81 -4.76 -12.32
C VAL A 4 10.65 -5.44 -11.61
N PRO A 5 10.53 -5.33 -10.28
CA PRO A 5 9.40 -5.94 -9.57
C PRO A 5 8.08 -5.37 -10.10
N PRO A 6 7.02 -6.17 -10.17
CA PRO A 6 5.71 -5.70 -10.62
C PRO A 6 5.22 -4.57 -9.70
N LYS A 7 4.59 -3.54 -10.30
CA LYS A 7 4.02 -2.40 -9.56
C LYS A 7 2.84 -2.80 -8.67
N VAL A 8 2.22 -3.93 -8.97
CA VAL A 8 1.12 -4.54 -8.21
C VAL A 8 1.47 -5.99 -7.94
N GLN A 9 1.36 -6.39 -6.68
CA GLN A 9 1.48 -7.78 -6.25
C GLN A 9 0.15 -8.21 -5.65
N ILE A 10 -0.30 -9.41 -6.00
CA ILE A 10 -1.58 -9.94 -5.54
C ILE A 10 -1.34 -11.34 -4.98
N GLU A 11 -1.87 -11.57 -3.79
CA GLU A 11 -1.86 -12.87 -3.14
C GLU A 11 -3.28 -13.23 -2.69
N ALA A 12 -3.65 -14.50 -2.79
CA ALA A 12 -4.94 -15.00 -2.33
C ALA A 12 -4.75 -16.31 -1.57
N ALA A 13 -5.58 -16.51 -0.54
CA ALA A 13 -5.59 -17.77 0.19
C ALA A 13 -6.03 -18.93 -0.73
N PRO A 14 -5.44 -20.13 -0.62
CA PRO A 14 -5.70 -21.24 -1.54
C PRO A 14 -7.17 -21.70 -1.65
N GLN A 15 -7.97 -21.45 -0.60
CA GLN A 15 -9.38 -21.85 -0.53
C GLN A 15 -10.32 -20.63 -0.54
N PHE A 16 -9.84 -19.48 -1.00
CA PHE A 16 -10.64 -18.28 -1.06
C PHE A 16 -11.64 -18.36 -2.24
N ASP A 17 -12.92 -18.27 -1.91
CA ASP A 17 -14.03 -18.23 -2.87
C ASP A 17 -14.70 -16.84 -2.80
N PRO A 18 -14.43 -15.94 -3.77
CA PRO A 18 -14.99 -14.60 -3.78
C PRO A 18 -16.52 -14.56 -3.94
N SER A 19 -17.13 -15.61 -4.48
CA SER A 19 -18.59 -15.66 -4.69
C SER A 19 -19.39 -15.71 -3.38
N ARG A 20 -18.74 -16.11 -2.29
CA ARG A 20 -19.34 -16.17 -0.95
C ARG A 20 -19.40 -14.82 -0.24
N ILE A 21 -18.85 -13.77 -0.84
CA ILE A 21 -18.80 -12.45 -0.23
C ILE A 21 -19.74 -11.52 -0.98
N SER A 22 -20.81 -11.12 -0.31
CA SER A 22 -21.82 -10.18 -0.80
C SER A 22 -21.84 -8.86 -0.02
N SER A 23 -21.15 -8.82 1.13
CA SER A 23 -21.11 -7.65 1.99
C SER A 23 -19.71 -7.41 2.55
N LEU A 24 -19.28 -6.15 2.54
CA LEU A 24 -17.98 -5.70 3.05
C LEU A 24 -18.14 -4.51 3.99
N ALA A 25 -17.28 -4.46 5.00
CA ALA A 25 -17.00 -3.25 5.77
C ALA A 25 -15.59 -2.76 5.41
N VAL A 26 -15.43 -1.46 5.21
CA VAL A 26 -14.13 -0.85 4.95
C VAL A 26 -13.65 -0.16 6.22
N LEU A 27 -12.53 -0.60 6.77
CA LEU A 27 -11.86 0.07 7.89
C LEU A 27 -11.03 1.26 7.39
N PRO A 28 -10.87 2.31 8.18
CA PRO A 28 -9.85 3.32 7.92
C PRO A 28 -8.46 2.68 7.80
N PHE A 29 -7.76 2.99 6.72
CA PHE A 29 -6.39 2.51 6.54
C PHE A 29 -5.48 3.15 7.56
N GLN A 30 -4.47 2.42 7.96
CA GLN A 30 -3.45 2.88 8.88
C GLN A 30 -2.22 3.36 8.14
N THR A 31 -1.43 4.21 8.77
CA THR A 31 -0.10 4.58 8.30
C THR A 31 0.96 3.83 9.10
N ILE A 32 2.09 3.54 8.45
CA ILE A 32 3.24 3.04 9.19
C ILE A 32 3.79 4.16 10.09
N LYS A 33 3.88 3.90 11.39
CA LYS A 33 4.34 4.89 12.38
C LYS A 33 5.86 5.05 12.39
N THR A 34 6.59 4.01 11.93
CA THR A 34 8.05 4.04 11.85
C THR A 34 8.52 5.05 10.79
N PRO A 35 9.36 6.03 11.16
CA PRO A 35 9.89 6.97 10.19
C PRO A 35 10.65 6.25 9.06
N GLN A 36 10.31 6.57 7.81
CA GLN A 36 10.94 6.02 6.64
C GLN A 36 12.20 6.80 6.28
N LEU A 37 13.25 6.10 5.87
CA LEU A 37 14.43 6.73 5.32
C LEU A 37 14.19 7.02 3.84
N ALA A 38 14.31 8.28 3.43
CA ALA A 38 14.38 8.59 2.02
C ALA A 38 15.71 8.06 1.49
N SER A 39 15.68 6.93 0.78
CA SER A 39 16.84 6.53 -0.01
C SER A 39 16.99 7.54 -1.14
N SER A 40 18.09 8.26 -1.17
CA SER A 40 18.49 9.02 -2.34
C SER A 40 19.00 8.02 -3.37
N SER A 41 18.11 7.31 -4.04
CA SER A 41 18.50 6.56 -5.22
C SER A 41 18.74 7.55 -6.37
N ARG A 42 19.96 8.08 -6.44
CA ARG A 42 20.54 8.47 -7.71
C ARG A 42 20.54 7.20 -8.55
N GLY A 43 19.82 7.26 -9.64
CA GLY A 43 19.47 6.12 -10.46
C GLY A 43 20.61 5.16 -10.76
N GLY A 44 20.31 3.90 -10.64
CA GLY A 44 21.02 2.80 -11.26
C GLY A 44 22.35 2.46 -10.62
N VAL A 45 22.49 1.22 -10.18
CA VAL A 45 23.68 0.62 -9.59
C VAL A 45 24.10 1.25 -8.27
N ARG A 46 23.80 0.55 -7.18
CA ARG A 46 24.41 0.87 -5.88
C ARG A 46 25.92 0.87 -6.06
N ASP A 47 26.53 2.04 -5.91
CA ASP A 47 27.97 2.16 -5.90
C ASP A 47 28.50 1.26 -4.77
N PRO A 48 29.46 0.35 -5.04
CA PRO A 48 30.07 -0.48 -4.00
C PRO A 48 30.62 0.34 -2.81
N GLU A 49 30.96 1.60 -3.03
CA GLU A 49 31.37 2.52 -1.98
C GLU A 49 30.22 2.99 -1.07
N GLU A 50 28.99 3.12 -1.60
CA GLU A 50 27.80 3.42 -0.79
C GLU A 50 27.45 2.27 0.18
N ILE A 51 27.75 1.03 -0.20
CA ILE A 51 27.59 -0.15 0.66
C ILE A 51 28.63 -0.13 1.79
N ARG A 52 29.86 0.29 1.50
CA ARG A 52 30.93 0.40 2.51
C ARG A 52 30.67 1.45 3.56
N THR A 53 30.00 2.55 3.24
CA THR A 53 29.65 3.61 4.21
C THR A 53 28.46 3.23 5.11
N GLN A 54 27.67 2.21 4.76
CA GLN A 54 26.60 1.68 5.62
C GLN A 54 27.09 0.68 6.68
N PHE A 55 28.27 0.09 6.47
CA PHE A 55 28.93 -0.83 7.44
C PHE A 55 30.14 -0.14 8.08
N ARG A 56 29.91 0.90 8.87
CA ARG A 56 30.96 1.45 9.73
C ARG A 56 31.07 0.62 10.99
N LEU A 57 32.24 0.01 11.16
CA LEU A 57 32.64 -0.57 12.45
C LEU A 57 32.72 0.55 13.49
N PRO A 58 32.21 0.34 14.72
CA PRO A 58 32.39 1.29 15.80
C PRO A 58 33.89 1.49 16.08
N GLY A 59 34.40 2.72 16.02
CA GLY A 59 35.77 3.06 16.41
C GLY A 59 36.66 3.72 15.38
N THR A 60 36.17 4.02 14.17
CA THR A 60 36.95 4.80 13.20
C THR A 60 36.36 6.20 13.04
N ASP A 61 36.66 7.07 14.04
CA ASP A 61 36.39 8.48 13.95
C ASP A 61 37.46 9.16 13.06
N GLN A 62 37.13 9.28 11.77
CA GLN A 62 37.67 10.35 10.95
C GLN A 62 36.49 11.12 10.36
N ALA A 63 36.29 12.30 10.92
CA ALA A 63 35.33 13.27 10.49
C ALA A 63 35.69 13.79 9.09
N ASP A 64 35.07 13.27 8.07
CA ASP A 64 34.94 13.95 6.80
C ASP A 64 33.53 14.53 6.70
N GLY A 65 33.46 15.86 6.61
CA GLY A 65 32.33 16.73 6.90
C GLY A 65 31.17 16.67 5.90
N THR A 66 30.80 15.50 5.38
CA THR A 66 29.56 15.29 4.65
C THR A 66 28.54 14.63 5.57
N GLU A 67 27.91 15.41 6.43
CA GLU A 67 26.65 15.01 7.07
C GLU A 67 25.61 14.73 5.98
N PHE A 68 25.49 13.47 5.57
CA PHE A 68 24.32 13.02 4.85
C PHE A 68 23.12 13.15 5.80
N LYS A 69 22.43 14.26 5.70
CA LYS A 69 21.19 14.51 6.41
C LYS A 69 20.19 13.44 5.98
N LYS A 70 20.13 12.32 6.70
CA LYS A 70 19.11 11.27 6.51
C LYS A 70 17.76 11.92 6.76
N VAL A 71 17.12 12.36 5.70
CA VAL A 71 15.78 12.94 5.81
C VAL A 71 14.84 11.82 6.17
N ARG A 72 14.38 11.83 7.42
CA ARG A 72 13.29 10.96 7.87
C ARG A 72 11.97 11.63 7.48
N TYR A 73 11.08 10.87 6.89
CA TYR A 73 9.72 11.33 6.65
C TYR A 73 8.72 10.35 7.29
N VAL A 74 7.62 10.91 7.76
CA VAL A 74 6.50 10.15 8.33
C VAL A 74 5.38 10.18 7.30
N VAL A 75 4.72 9.04 7.11
CA VAL A 75 3.56 8.97 6.23
C VAL A 75 2.42 9.76 6.85
N PRO A 76 1.87 10.78 6.18
CA PRO A 76 0.81 11.60 6.76
C PRO A 76 -0.50 10.82 6.86
N GLU A 77 -1.26 10.99 7.93
CA GLU A 77 -2.57 10.34 8.13
C GLU A 77 -3.57 10.71 7.02
N THR A 78 -3.46 11.92 6.47
CA THR A 78 -4.26 12.36 5.32
C THR A 78 -4.09 11.46 4.09
N ALA A 79 -2.93 10.80 3.94
CA ALA A 79 -2.70 9.83 2.87
C ALA A 79 -3.54 8.57 3.07
N ALA A 80 -3.58 8.04 4.30
CA ALA A 80 -4.40 6.88 4.64
C ALA A 80 -5.89 7.20 4.44
N HIS A 81 -6.35 8.35 4.92
CA HIS A 81 -7.73 8.79 4.71
C HIS A 81 -8.10 8.89 3.22
N ARG A 82 -7.23 9.49 2.41
CA ARG A 82 -7.43 9.60 0.96
C ARG A 82 -7.55 8.24 0.27
N ILE A 83 -6.60 7.33 0.55
CA ILE A 83 -6.59 5.99 -0.04
C ILE A 83 -7.80 5.18 0.42
N THR A 84 -8.17 5.25 1.72
CA THR A 84 -9.39 4.62 2.25
C THR A 84 -10.63 5.07 1.48
N LYS A 85 -10.80 6.38 1.32
CA LYS A 85 -11.96 6.95 0.61
C LYS A 85 -12.02 6.51 -0.85
N GLN A 86 -10.88 6.45 -1.54
CA GLN A 86 -10.81 5.97 -2.91
C GLN A 86 -11.17 4.48 -3.02
N VAL A 87 -10.63 3.63 -2.14
CA VAL A 87 -10.97 2.20 -2.10
C VAL A 87 -12.45 1.99 -1.80
N ALA A 88 -13.00 2.66 -0.79
CA ALA A 88 -14.41 2.59 -0.45
C ALA A 88 -15.31 3.02 -1.62
N SER A 89 -14.95 4.10 -2.32
CA SER A 89 -15.67 4.58 -3.51
C SER A 89 -15.70 3.55 -4.63
N VAL A 90 -14.57 2.92 -4.94
CA VAL A 90 -14.48 1.89 -5.99
C VAL A 90 -15.32 0.67 -5.62
N LEU A 91 -15.28 0.23 -4.35
CA LEU A 91 -16.07 -0.90 -3.87
C LEU A 91 -17.57 -0.61 -3.89
N SER A 92 -17.98 0.58 -3.45
CA SER A 92 -19.38 1.01 -3.45
C SER A 92 -19.98 1.14 -4.86
N GLY A 93 -19.14 1.29 -5.88
CA GLY A 93 -19.55 1.26 -7.29
C GLY A 93 -19.86 -0.13 -7.84
N ARG A 94 -19.63 -1.22 -7.07
CA ARG A 94 -19.90 -2.60 -7.51
C ARG A 94 -21.34 -3.01 -7.20
N PRO A 95 -22.18 -3.30 -8.21
CA PRO A 95 -23.63 -3.46 -8.03
C PRO A 95 -24.04 -4.69 -7.20
N SER A 96 -23.21 -5.72 -7.15
CA SER A 96 -23.48 -6.97 -6.42
C SER A 96 -22.88 -6.97 -5.00
N LEU A 97 -22.42 -5.83 -4.50
CA LEU A 97 -21.71 -5.74 -3.23
C LEU A 97 -22.33 -4.69 -2.32
N ARG A 98 -22.77 -5.09 -1.12
CA ARG A 98 -23.15 -4.17 -0.05
C ARG A 98 -21.89 -3.69 0.67
N VAL A 99 -21.59 -2.41 0.62
CA VAL A 99 -20.40 -1.83 1.25
C VAL A 99 -20.78 -0.89 2.38
N ILE A 100 -20.23 -1.16 3.57
CA ILE A 100 -20.32 -0.28 4.74
C ILE A 100 -19.08 0.60 4.76
N GLY A 101 -19.30 1.91 4.83
CA GLY A 101 -18.23 2.91 4.74
C GLY A 101 -17.28 2.94 5.94
N PRO A 102 -16.15 3.65 5.80
CA PRO A 102 -15.12 3.68 6.84
C PRO A 102 -15.57 4.39 8.13
N GLU A 103 -16.42 5.41 8.05
CA GLU A 103 -16.92 6.12 9.23
C GLU A 103 -17.79 5.19 10.10
N GLU A 104 -18.74 4.46 9.49
CA GLU A 104 -19.61 3.53 10.18
C GLU A 104 -18.81 2.34 10.73
N SER A 105 -17.87 1.81 9.95
CA SER A 105 -17.01 0.71 10.38
C SER A 105 -16.10 1.11 11.55
N PHE A 106 -15.62 2.36 11.57
CA PHE A 106 -14.80 2.89 12.65
C PHE A 106 -15.59 3.09 13.95
N SER A 107 -16.84 3.53 13.86
CA SER A 107 -17.68 3.75 15.05
C SER A 107 -17.87 2.47 15.89
N VAL A 108 -17.83 1.30 15.26
CA VAL A 108 -17.90 -0.01 15.93
C VAL A 108 -16.64 -0.34 16.74
N VAL A 109 -15.49 0.09 16.23
CA VAL A 109 -14.20 -0.18 16.88
C VAL A 109 -14.03 0.72 18.09
N GLY A 110 -14.62 1.94 18.03
CA GLY A 110 -14.66 2.92 19.12
C GLY A 110 -13.30 3.57 19.39
N GLU A 111 -13.29 4.50 20.32
CA GLU A 111 -12.08 5.19 20.80
C GLU A 111 -11.11 4.25 21.53
N GLU A 112 -11.59 3.10 22.02
CA GLU A 112 -10.74 2.08 22.68
C GLU A 112 -9.59 1.56 21.81
N SER A 113 -9.76 1.55 20.49
CA SER A 113 -8.69 1.15 19.57
C SER A 113 -7.67 2.27 19.31
N SER A 114 -8.00 3.49 19.66
CA SER A 114 -7.09 4.64 19.58
C SER A 114 -6.03 4.61 20.69
N GLU A 115 -6.37 4.06 21.85
CA GLU A 115 -5.46 3.95 23.00
C GLU A 115 -4.66 2.64 23.03
N LYS A 116 -5.21 1.56 22.48
CA LYS A 116 -4.51 0.27 22.36
C LYS A 116 -4.33 -0.09 20.89
N GLU A 117 -3.09 -0.28 20.47
CA GLU A 117 -2.73 -0.77 19.14
C GLU A 117 -3.33 -2.16 18.89
N MET A 118 -4.55 -2.19 18.36
CA MET A 118 -5.26 -3.43 18.08
C MET A 118 -4.82 -3.99 16.73
N ALA A 119 -4.46 -5.28 16.67
CA ALA A 119 -4.09 -5.93 15.43
C ALA A 119 -5.26 -5.96 14.43
N LEU A 120 -4.99 -5.73 13.14
CA LEU A 120 -6.00 -5.69 12.08
C LEU A 120 -6.95 -6.90 12.07
N PRO A 121 -6.51 -8.17 12.28
CA PRO A 121 -7.41 -9.31 12.36
C PRO A 121 -8.44 -9.21 13.48
N VAL A 122 -8.05 -8.70 14.64
CA VAL A 122 -8.93 -8.53 15.81
C VAL A 122 -9.97 -7.43 15.54
N MET A 123 -9.53 -6.31 14.93
CA MET A 123 -10.45 -5.25 14.49
C MET A 123 -11.47 -5.79 13.48
N ALA A 124 -11.02 -6.58 12.51
CA ALA A 124 -11.88 -7.18 11.50
C ALA A 124 -12.92 -8.14 12.11
N GLN A 125 -12.53 -8.95 13.09
CA GLN A 125 -13.47 -9.82 13.81
C GLN A 125 -14.53 -9.01 14.56
N LYS A 126 -14.14 -7.96 15.30
CA LYS A 126 -15.05 -7.11 16.06
C LYS A 126 -16.06 -6.41 15.14
N VAL A 127 -15.57 -5.79 14.05
CA VAL A 127 -16.39 -5.07 13.07
C VAL A 127 -17.32 -6.05 12.34
N GLY A 128 -16.80 -7.17 11.89
CA GLY A 128 -17.59 -8.17 11.16
C GLY A 128 -18.69 -8.79 12.01
N ALA A 129 -18.43 -9.08 13.28
CA ALA A 129 -19.45 -9.59 14.21
C ALA A 129 -20.56 -8.56 14.46
N HIS A 130 -20.21 -7.27 14.59
CA HIS A 130 -21.18 -6.22 14.86
C HIS A 130 -22.02 -5.87 13.62
N LEU A 131 -21.37 -5.65 12.48
CA LEU A 131 -22.01 -5.22 11.23
C LEU A 131 -22.57 -6.37 10.40
N LYS A 132 -22.30 -7.61 10.80
CA LYS A 132 -22.73 -8.85 10.11
C LYS A 132 -22.38 -8.82 8.62
N VAL A 133 -21.09 -8.61 8.33
CA VAL A 133 -20.55 -8.61 6.97
C VAL A 133 -19.72 -9.85 6.71
N ASP A 134 -19.62 -10.24 5.42
CA ASP A 134 -18.90 -11.43 4.98
C ASP A 134 -17.38 -11.21 4.93
N GLY A 135 -16.96 -9.95 4.77
CA GLY A 135 -15.55 -9.58 4.73
C GLY A 135 -15.29 -8.18 5.26
N VAL A 136 -14.06 -7.95 5.69
CA VAL A 136 -13.57 -6.64 6.11
C VAL A 136 -12.37 -6.26 5.28
N VAL A 137 -12.42 -5.07 4.68
CA VAL A 137 -11.31 -4.48 3.93
C VAL A 137 -10.56 -3.54 4.86
N ALA A 138 -9.27 -3.76 4.98
CA ALA A 138 -8.34 -2.93 5.75
C ALA A 138 -7.12 -2.60 4.90
N GLY A 139 -6.28 -1.67 5.32
CA GLY A 139 -5.07 -1.36 4.59
C GLY A 139 -4.01 -0.65 5.41
N LEU A 140 -2.79 -0.68 4.87
CA LEU A 140 -1.61 -0.05 5.46
C LEU A 140 -0.91 0.80 4.40
N VAL A 141 -0.72 2.09 4.69
CA VAL A 141 0.05 3.00 3.83
C VAL A 141 1.49 3.03 4.34
N ARG A 142 2.42 2.51 3.52
CA ARG A 142 3.84 2.40 3.86
C ARG A 142 4.65 3.58 3.36
N THR A 143 4.26 4.15 2.23
CA THR A 143 4.98 5.25 1.58
C THR A 143 3.99 6.22 0.99
N TYR A 144 4.16 7.49 1.29
CA TYR A 144 3.44 8.57 0.63
C TYR A 144 4.32 9.82 0.67
N ARG A 145 5.01 10.08 -0.43
CA ARG A 145 5.96 11.17 -0.54
C ARG A 145 5.61 12.02 -1.75
N GLU A 146 5.40 13.30 -1.52
CA GLU A 146 5.28 14.28 -2.59
C GLU A 146 6.63 14.52 -3.24
N ARG A 147 6.60 15.02 -4.45
CA ARG A 147 7.80 15.45 -5.14
C ARG A 147 8.40 16.68 -4.47
N GLU A 148 9.69 16.63 -4.19
CA GLU A 148 10.44 17.76 -3.63
C GLU A 148 11.54 18.22 -4.58
N GLY A 149 11.66 19.54 -4.81
CA GLY A 149 12.73 20.18 -5.58
C GLY A 149 12.41 20.47 -7.04
N SER A 150 13.43 20.90 -7.81
CA SER A 150 13.30 21.32 -9.21
C SER A 150 13.25 20.13 -10.18
N LYS A 151 12.92 20.41 -11.46
CA LYS A 151 12.81 19.39 -12.53
C LYS A 151 14.10 18.58 -12.75
N LEU A 152 15.27 19.11 -12.35
CA LEU A 152 16.59 18.51 -12.63
C LEU A 152 17.27 17.83 -11.43
N GLY A 153 16.70 17.94 -10.20
CA GLY A 153 17.32 17.38 -9.00
C GLY A 153 16.31 17.05 -7.91
N ALA A 154 15.07 16.82 -8.28
CA ALA A 154 13.99 16.57 -7.34
C ALA A 154 13.99 15.14 -6.82
N LYS A 155 13.61 14.97 -5.54
CA LYS A 155 13.17 13.66 -5.06
C LYS A 155 11.83 13.34 -5.71
N PRO A 156 11.68 12.17 -6.33
CA PRO A 156 10.44 11.81 -7.01
C PRO A 156 9.29 11.56 -6.02
N ALA A 157 8.06 11.72 -6.50
CA ALA A 157 6.89 11.26 -5.78
C ALA A 157 6.93 9.73 -5.66
N ALA A 158 6.50 9.21 -4.50
CA ALA A 158 6.43 7.77 -4.26
C ALA A 158 5.19 7.43 -3.43
N VAL A 159 4.51 6.35 -3.79
CA VAL A 159 3.35 5.81 -3.08
C VAL A 159 3.48 4.30 -2.96
N GLY A 160 3.25 3.81 -1.75
CA GLY A 160 3.20 2.38 -1.45
C GLY A 160 2.14 2.09 -0.40
N PHE A 161 1.26 1.13 -0.69
CA PHE A 161 0.22 0.71 0.24
C PHE A 161 -0.19 -0.74 -0.01
N GLU A 162 -0.80 -1.33 1.00
CA GLU A 162 -1.36 -2.66 0.99
C GLU A 162 -2.85 -2.60 1.30
N VAL A 163 -3.62 -3.47 0.66
CA VAL A 163 -5.04 -3.69 0.90
C VAL A 163 -5.26 -5.14 1.26
N TYR A 164 -5.96 -5.40 2.35
CA TYR A 164 -6.27 -6.72 2.85
C TYR A 164 -7.77 -6.96 2.82
N LEU A 165 -8.18 -8.14 2.38
CA LEU A 165 -9.51 -8.68 2.63
C LEU A 165 -9.40 -9.71 3.74
N ILE A 166 -10.10 -9.50 4.84
CA ILE A 166 -10.01 -10.30 6.05
C ILE A 166 -11.38 -10.96 6.30
N ARG A 167 -11.35 -12.25 6.60
CA ARG A 167 -12.55 -13.00 7.01
C ARG A 167 -12.86 -12.70 8.48
N PRO A 168 -14.08 -12.19 8.81
CA PRO A 168 -14.40 -11.79 10.18
C PRO A 168 -14.49 -12.95 11.17
N SER A 169 -14.84 -14.15 10.71
CA SER A 169 -15.05 -15.29 11.62
C SER A 169 -13.79 -15.74 12.36
N ASP A 170 -12.62 -15.58 11.76
CA ASP A 170 -11.34 -16.05 12.30
C ASP A 170 -10.18 -15.06 12.13
N GLY A 171 -10.42 -13.93 11.46
CA GLY A 171 -9.38 -12.94 11.20
C GLY A 171 -8.39 -13.34 10.10
N MET A 172 -8.67 -14.40 9.32
CA MET A 172 -7.78 -14.86 8.27
C MET A 172 -7.77 -13.88 7.10
N VAL A 173 -6.58 -13.53 6.60
CA VAL A 173 -6.43 -12.76 5.36
C VAL A 173 -6.75 -13.65 4.17
N LEU A 174 -7.79 -13.29 3.42
CA LEU A 174 -8.26 -14.02 2.24
C LEU A 174 -7.56 -13.55 0.97
N TRP A 175 -7.24 -12.26 0.90
CA TRP A 175 -6.62 -11.63 -0.25
C TRP A 175 -5.80 -10.42 0.18
N THR A 176 -4.68 -10.23 -0.50
CA THR A 176 -3.81 -9.07 -0.33
C THR A 176 -3.49 -8.49 -1.70
N GLY A 177 -3.58 -7.17 -1.80
CA GLY A 177 -3.10 -6.40 -2.94
C GLY A 177 -2.09 -5.37 -2.48
N GLU A 178 -0.89 -5.42 -3.02
CA GLU A 178 0.18 -4.46 -2.74
C GLU A 178 0.44 -3.60 -3.96
N PHE A 179 0.64 -2.32 -3.75
CA PHE A 179 1.08 -1.37 -4.75
C PHE A 179 2.28 -0.59 -4.26
N PHE A 180 3.31 -0.51 -5.10
CA PHE A 180 4.42 0.40 -4.91
C PHE A 180 4.83 1.02 -6.23
N GLU A 181 4.90 2.34 -6.27
CA GLU A 181 5.46 3.08 -7.40
C GLU A 181 6.21 4.32 -6.92
N GLU A 182 7.44 4.46 -7.39
CA GLU A 182 8.23 5.67 -7.31
C GLU A 182 8.42 6.22 -8.72
N GLN A 183 8.11 7.49 -8.92
CA GLN A 183 8.24 8.15 -10.22
C GLN A 183 9.71 8.28 -10.59
N LYS A 184 10.13 7.58 -11.64
CA LYS A 184 11.50 7.72 -12.15
C LYS A 184 11.71 9.06 -12.84
N PRO A 185 12.95 9.60 -12.82
CA PRO A 185 13.30 10.76 -13.64
C PRO A 185 13.07 10.51 -15.14
N LEU A 186 12.76 11.57 -15.89
CA LEU A 186 12.47 11.52 -17.34
C LEU A 186 13.52 10.79 -18.17
N ASN A 187 14.80 10.88 -17.81
CA ASN A 187 15.90 10.24 -18.50
C ASN A 187 15.96 8.71 -18.31
N GLN A 188 15.17 8.16 -17.38
CA GLN A 188 15.16 6.73 -17.06
C GLN A 188 13.86 6.00 -17.42
N ASP A 189 12.75 6.72 -17.59
CA ASP A 189 11.44 6.14 -17.90
C ASP A 189 10.62 7.04 -18.82
N VAL A 190 11.05 7.11 -20.09
CA VAL A 190 10.35 7.90 -21.12
C VAL A 190 8.96 7.32 -21.39
N VAL A 191 8.82 6.00 -21.41
CA VAL A 191 7.55 5.31 -21.69
C VAL A 191 6.54 5.56 -20.56
N GLY A 192 6.95 5.35 -19.31
CA GLY A 192 6.08 5.62 -18.15
C GLY A 192 5.70 7.08 -17.99
N PHE A 193 6.53 8.01 -18.49
CA PHE A 193 6.21 9.44 -18.55
C PHE A 193 5.06 9.72 -19.53
N PHE A 194 5.08 9.13 -20.71
CA PHE A 194 4.02 9.30 -21.70
C PHE A 194 2.71 8.60 -21.29
N GLU A 195 2.78 7.41 -20.67
CA GLU A 195 1.61 6.72 -20.12
C GLU A 195 0.87 7.56 -19.06
N LYS A 196 1.59 8.42 -18.36
CA LYS A 196 1.06 9.34 -17.32
C LYS A 196 0.70 10.73 -17.84
N GLY A 197 0.53 10.90 -19.15
CA GLY A 197 0.13 12.15 -19.77
C GLY A 197 1.25 13.18 -19.94
N GLY A 198 2.52 12.75 -19.97
CA GLY A 198 3.66 13.61 -20.27
C GLY A 198 4.04 14.61 -19.17
N GLY A 199 3.54 14.42 -17.94
CA GLY A 199 3.77 15.29 -16.78
C GLY A 199 4.33 14.57 -15.56
N PHE A 200 4.90 15.33 -14.64
CA PHE A 200 5.20 14.81 -13.31
C PHE A 200 3.91 14.68 -12.52
N VAL A 201 3.61 13.47 -12.05
CA VAL A 201 2.43 13.21 -11.24
C VAL A 201 2.69 13.49 -9.77
N THR A 202 1.66 13.92 -9.06
CA THR A 202 1.66 14.09 -7.60
C THR A 202 1.53 12.73 -6.91
N ALA A 203 1.85 12.66 -5.62
CA ALA A 203 1.57 11.45 -4.84
C ALA A 203 0.07 11.12 -4.83
N ALA A 204 -0.80 12.13 -4.85
CA ALA A 204 -2.24 11.94 -4.95
C ALA A 204 -2.64 11.21 -6.24
N THR A 205 -2.10 11.61 -7.38
CA THR A 205 -2.36 10.95 -8.69
C THR A 205 -1.78 9.53 -8.71
N LEU A 206 -0.58 9.32 -8.14
CA LEU A 206 -0.01 7.98 -8.02
C LEU A 206 -0.87 7.06 -7.12
N ALA A 207 -1.42 7.61 -6.02
CA ALA A 207 -2.31 6.86 -5.14
C ALA A 207 -3.58 6.43 -5.88
N GLU A 208 -4.21 7.33 -6.64
CA GLU A 208 -5.39 7.02 -7.44
C GLU A 208 -5.12 5.94 -8.49
N LEU A 209 -4.03 6.07 -9.24
CA LEU A 209 -3.59 5.04 -10.19
C LEU A 209 -3.34 3.70 -9.52
N GLY A 210 -2.70 3.72 -8.33
CA GLY A 210 -2.44 2.53 -7.54
C GLY A 210 -3.72 1.85 -7.06
N VAL A 211 -4.66 2.63 -6.49
CA VAL A 211 -5.96 2.11 -6.06
C VAL A 211 -6.70 1.49 -7.23
N ASN A 212 -6.79 2.17 -8.38
CA ASN A 212 -7.47 1.63 -9.56
C ASN A 212 -6.83 0.31 -10.03
N LYS A 213 -5.50 0.21 -10.02
CA LYS A 213 -4.78 -1.03 -10.40
C LYS A 213 -5.03 -2.17 -9.42
N VAL A 214 -4.93 -1.93 -8.13
CA VAL A 214 -5.15 -2.92 -7.07
C VAL A 214 -6.62 -3.38 -7.07
N MET A 215 -7.55 -2.43 -7.14
CA MET A 215 -8.98 -2.73 -7.10
C MET A 215 -9.49 -3.40 -8.39
N LYS A 216 -8.82 -3.21 -9.52
CA LYS A 216 -9.08 -3.99 -10.74
C LYS A 216 -8.80 -5.49 -10.54
N ALA A 217 -7.81 -5.81 -9.71
CA ALA A 217 -7.46 -7.19 -9.37
C ALA A 217 -8.21 -7.74 -8.15
N PHE A 218 -9.00 -6.90 -7.44
CA PHE A 218 -9.78 -7.31 -6.28
C PHE A 218 -11.00 -8.14 -6.72
N PRO A 219 -11.11 -9.43 -6.33
CA PRO A 219 -11.97 -10.38 -7.00
C PRO A 219 -13.44 -10.33 -6.58
N VAL A 220 -13.80 -9.60 -5.50
CA VAL A 220 -15.15 -9.61 -4.93
C VAL A 220 -16.03 -8.58 -5.62
N GLY A 221 -17.29 -8.95 -5.90
CA GLY A 221 -18.30 -8.06 -6.46
C GLY A 221 -18.13 -7.73 -7.95
N LEU A 222 -17.39 -8.55 -8.72
CA LEU A 222 -17.18 -8.37 -10.16
C LEU A 222 -18.18 -9.17 -11.03
N GLY A 223 -19.10 -9.94 -10.42
CA GLY A 223 -19.96 -10.87 -11.14
C GLY A 223 -19.17 -12.06 -11.72
N GLU A 224 -19.74 -12.74 -12.70
CA GLU A 224 -19.15 -13.96 -13.31
C GLU A 224 -17.86 -13.71 -14.13
N GLN A 225 -17.46 -12.46 -14.34
CA GLN A 225 -16.30 -12.08 -15.16
C GLN A 225 -15.10 -11.56 -14.32
N GLY A 226 -15.02 -11.93 -13.04
CA GLY A 226 -13.90 -11.56 -12.20
C GLY A 226 -12.55 -12.09 -12.72
N PRO A 227 -11.42 -11.39 -12.49
CA PRO A 227 -10.11 -11.89 -12.87
C PRO A 227 -9.81 -13.21 -12.15
N PRO A 228 -9.09 -14.14 -12.79
CA PRO A 228 -8.70 -15.38 -12.15
C PRO A 228 -7.84 -15.06 -10.92
N LEU A 229 -8.08 -15.80 -9.82
CA LEU A 229 -7.26 -15.68 -8.63
C LEU A 229 -5.81 -16.08 -8.96
N PRO A 230 -4.79 -15.38 -8.43
CA PRO A 230 -3.40 -15.76 -8.60
C PRO A 230 -3.19 -17.17 -8.01
N ALA A 231 -2.32 -17.94 -8.64
CA ALA A 231 -1.89 -19.21 -8.09
C ALA A 231 -1.27 -19.00 -6.70
N PRO A 232 -1.52 -19.88 -5.73
CA PRO A 232 -0.91 -19.79 -4.41
C PRO A 232 0.61 -19.80 -4.55
N SER A 233 1.28 -18.86 -3.87
CA SER A 233 2.75 -18.85 -3.83
C SER A 233 3.25 -20.15 -3.25
N PRO A 234 4.25 -20.82 -3.87
CA PRO A 234 4.85 -22.00 -3.26
C PRO A 234 5.49 -21.58 -1.92
N LYS A 235 4.95 -22.09 -0.82
CA LYS A 235 5.60 -21.96 0.49
C LYS A 235 6.94 -22.69 0.37
N GLU A 236 8.04 -21.97 0.47
CA GLU A 236 9.31 -22.60 0.82
C GLU A 236 9.11 -23.25 2.19
N ILE A 237 9.05 -24.58 2.16
CA ILE A 237 9.04 -25.38 3.37
C ILE A 237 10.46 -25.36 3.90
N PRO A 238 10.68 -25.04 5.19
CA PRO A 238 12.02 -24.98 5.79
C PRO A 238 12.68 -26.36 5.86
#